data_79342c945b1b5341ee46b5ada240faa3
#
_entry.id   79342c945b1b5341ee46b5ada240faa3
#
_cell.length_a   1.000
_cell.length_b   1.000
_cell.length_c   1.000
_cell.angle_alpha   90.00
_cell.angle_beta   90.00
_cell.angle_gamma   90.00
#
_symmetry.space_group_name_H-M   'P 1'
#
loop_
_entity.id
_entity.type
_entity.pdbx_description
1 polymer ?
#
loop_
_entity_poly.entity_id
_entity_poly.type
_entity_poly.pdbx_seq_one_letter_code
_entity_poly.pdbx_strand_id
1 'polypeptide(L)'
;MRHLQTVILWLLLFVPSMAMAQCELENTAFKSGEVLSYNLYYNWKFVWVKVGTGSMSTQASRYEGKDAFKCSLITRGNGKLDKFFIMRDTLTSYITPSLVPLYFRKGAEEGEKYTVDEVWYSYKGSQCSVKLHRQHKDGTHRWSNEKKNECIFDMLNIFVRARSYNTAGWTKGKIIKFPIADGKDVTTAQLKYEGKETVKGDDGVKYRCLKFTYAEWNKNKKKYKEFGRLYATDDANHVPVRIDMTLNFGVAKAYLTHTKGLRNNTTSKFK
;
A
#
# COMPACT_ATOMS: atom_id res chain seq x y z
N MET A 1 13.93 43.87 40.51
CA MET A 1 12.74 43.52 39.70
C MET A 1 12.96 43.51 38.16
N ARG A 2 13.93 44.24 37.62
CA ARG A 2 14.23 44.28 36.16
C ARG A 2 14.90 42.96 35.62
N HIS A 3 15.65 42.25 36.44
CA HIS A 3 16.31 41.02 36.00
C HIS A 3 15.39 39.78 35.95
N LEU A 4 14.27 39.78 36.67
CA LEU A 4 13.30 38.69 36.65
C LEU A 4 12.44 38.69 35.38
N GLN A 5 12.17 39.87 34.79
CA GLN A 5 11.41 39.99 33.55
C GLN A 5 12.21 39.54 32.31
N THR A 6 13.54 39.70 32.32
CA THR A 6 14.41 39.27 31.19
C THR A 6 14.57 37.74 31.13
N VAL A 7 14.53 37.03 32.25
CA VAL A 7 14.64 35.58 32.29
C VAL A 7 13.35 34.90 31.80
N ILE A 8 12.19 35.49 32.10
CA ILE A 8 10.90 34.97 31.63
C ILE A 8 10.74 35.13 30.12
N LEU A 9 11.32 36.17 29.51
CA LEU A 9 11.26 36.41 28.07
C LEU A 9 12.12 35.40 27.26
N TRP A 10 13.20 34.85 27.84
CA TRP A 10 14.06 33.84 27.21
C TRP A 10 13.51 32.42 27.30
N LEU A 11 12.66 32.10 28.27
CA LEU A 11 12.02 30.80 28.42
C LEU A 11 10.86 30.57 27.45
N LEU A 12 10.30 31.64 26.86
CA LEU A 12 9.19 31.51 25.90
C LEU A 12 9.64 31.24 24.46
N LEU A 13 10.95 31.25 24.17
CA LEU A 13 11.50 31.00 22.82
C LEU A 13 11.87 29.55 22.52
N PHE A 14 11.75 28.66 23.50
CA PHE A 14 11.93 27.21 23.29
C PHE A 14 10.59 26.47 23.34
N VAL A 15 9.63 26.87 22.52
CA VAL A 15 8.59 25.94 22.10
C VAL A 15 9.23 25.09 21.00
N PRO A 16 9.57 23.81 21.25
CA PRO A 16 9.93 22.93 20.15
C PRO A 16 8.70 22.94 19.24
N SER A 17 8.81 23.53 18.07
CA SER A 17 7.86 23.30 17.00
C SER A 17 7.88 21.80 16.74
N MET A 18 6.99 21.05 17.37
CA MET A 18 6.62 19.72 16.92
C MET A 18 6.02 19.93 15.53
N ALA A 19 6.89 20.01 14.53
CA ALA A 19 6.50 19.78 13.16
C ALA A 19 6.01 18.34 13.13
N MET A 20 4.71 18.14 13.42
CA MET A 20 4.05 16.87 13.18
C MET A 20 4.34 16.55 11.72
N ALA A 21 5.12 15.49 11.49
CA ALA A 21 5.47 15.12 10.14
C ALA A 21 4.14 14.82 9.44
N GLN A 22 3.81 15.63 8.45
CA GLN A 22 2.52 15.61 7.71
C GLN A 22 2.16 14.20 7.19
N CYS A 23 3.14 13.29 7.14
CA CYS A 23 3.00 11.92 6.65
C CYS A 23 2.77 10.88 7.74
N GLU A 24 2.79 11.23 9.01
CA GLU A 24 2.66 10.26 10.09
C GLU A 24 1.21 9.77 10.25
N LEU A 25 1.08 8.50 10.55
CA LEU A 25 -0.16 7.85 10.96
C LEU A 25 0.19 6.77 11.98
N GLU A 26 -0.56 6.70 13.06
CA GLU A 26 -0.42 5.62 14.03
C GLU A 26 -0.75 4.27 13.41
N ASN A 27 0.15 3.30 13.57
CA ASN A 27 -0.12 1.93 13.14
C ASN A 27 -1.03 1.23 14.17
N THR A 28 -2.27 0.99 13.81
CA THR A 28 -3.25 0.28 14.64
C THR A 28 -3.58 -1.11 14.12
N ALA A 29 -3.21 -1.46 12.89
CA ALA A 29 -3.74 -2.61 12.17
C ALA A 29 -2.84 -3.85 12.17
N PHE A 30 -1.53 -3.71 12.23
CA PHE A 30 -0.61 -4.83 12.10
C PHE A 30 0.57 -4.76 13.08
N LYS A 31 1.32 -5.83 13.19
CA LYS A 31 2.57 -5.92 13.95
C LYS A 31 3.63 -6.72 13.19
N SER A 32 4.86 -6.68 13.67
CA SER A 32 5.95 -7.51 13.13
C SER A 32 5.61 -9.00 13.23
N GLY A 33 5.94 -9.74 12.17
CA GLY A 33 5.66 -11.18 12.05
C GLY A 33 4.30 -11.49 11.41
N GLU A 34 3.55 -10.46 10.98
CA GLU A 34 2.31 -10.70 10.23
C GLU A 34 2.61 -11.29 8.85
N VAL A 35 1.84 -12.32 8.47
CA VAL A 35 1.83 -12.92 7.14
C VAL A 35 0.40 -13.15 6.70
N LEU A 36 0.07 -12.69 5.49
CA LEU A 36 -1.20 -12.87 4.81
C LEU A 36 -0.95 -13.65 3.52
N SER A 37 -1.63 -14.77 3.32
CA SER A 37 -1.46 -15.63 2.13
C SER A 37 -2.70 -15.60 1.25
N TYR A 38 -2.49 -15.66 -0.06
CA TYR A 38 -3.55 -15.53 -1.06
C TYR A 38 -3.42 -16.56 -2.16
N ASN A 39 -4.56 -17.00 -2.70
CA ASN A 39 -4.64 -17.62 -4.02
C ASN A 39 -4.98 -16.56 -5.05
N LEU A 40 -4.33 -16.64 -6.22
CA LEU A 40 -4.53 -15.74 -7.34
C LEU A 40 -5.31 -16.43 -8.44
N TYR A 41 -6.37 -15.77 -8.92
CA TYR A 41 -7.22 -16.26 -9.99
C TYR A 41 -7.26 -15.26 -11.13
N TYR A 42 -7.38 -15.78 -12.34
CA TYR A 42 -7.58 -14.98 -13.55
C TYR A 42 -8.82 -15.46 -14.30
N ASN A 43 -9.60 -14.52 -14.84
CA ASN A 43 -10.74 -14.84 -15.67
C ASN A 43 -10.28 -15.15 -17.10
N TRP A 44 -10.33 -16.42 -17.50
CA TRP A 44 -10.03 -16.88 -18.85
C TRP A 44 -11.30 -17.37 -19.52
N LYS A 45 -11.74 -16.68 -20.57
CA LYS A 45 -12.92 -17.08 -21.36
C LYS A 45 -14.13 -17.50 -20.48
N PHE A 46 -14.50 -16.65 -19.51
CA PHE A 46 -15.59 -16.87 -18.55
C PHE A 46 -15.33 -17.90 -17.43
N VAL A 47 -14.17 -18.52 -17.39
CA VAL A 47 -13.77 -19.46 -16.31
C VAL A 47 -12.71 -18.83 -15.42
N TRP A 48 -12.87 -18.97 -14.10
CA TRP A 48 -11.86 -18.56 -13.15
C TRP A 48 -10.83 -19.67 -12.95
N VAL A 49 -9.59 -19.40 -13.33
CA VAL A 49 -8.47 -20.32 -13.22
C VAL A 49 -7.53 -19.82 -12.13
N LYS A 50 -7.12 -20.73 -11.23
CA LYS A 50 -6.08 -20.43 -10.26
C LYS A 50 -4.74 -20.34 -10.99
N VAL A 51 -4.16 -19.14 -11.01
CA VAL A 51 -2.94 -18.83 -11.77
C VAL A 51 -1.70 -18.69 -10.89
N GLY A 52 -1.85 -18.67 -9.58
CA GLY A 52 -0.71 -18.52 -8.69
C GLY A 52 -1.09 -18.29 -7.23
N THR A 53 -0.11 -17.82 -6.49
CA THR A 53 -0.22 -17.45 -5.06
C THR A 53 0.38 -16.08 -4.80
N GLY A 54 -0.07 -15.43 -3.74
CA GLY A 54 0.49 -14.20 -3.21
C GLY A 54 0.78 -14.34 -1.72
N SER A 55 1.81 -13.66 -1.24
CA SER A 55 2.11 -13.56 0.19
C SER A 55 2.49 -12.13 0.52
N MET A 56 1.84 -11.55 1.53
CA MET A 56 2.18 -10.26 2.08
C MET A 56 2.70 -10.44 3.51
N SER A 57 3.84 -9.86 3.81
CA SER A 57 4.46 -9.95 5.14
C SER A 57 4.93 -8.60 5.62
N THR A 58 4.93 -8.43 6.95
CA THR A 58 5.45 -7.24 7.63
C THR A 58 6.39 -7.68 8.74
N GLN A 59 7.62 -7.14 8.74
CA GLN A 59 8.66 -7.47 9.72
C GLN A 59 9.31 -6.21 10.26
N ALA A 60 9.63 -6.19 11.55
CA ALA A 60 10.51 -5.18 12.11
C ALA A 60 11.89 -5.25 11.43
N SER A 61 12.44 -4.11 11.07
CA SER A 61 13.66 -3.97 10.30
C SER A 61 14.33 -2.64 10.60
N ARG A 62 15.43 -2.35 9.92
CA ARG A 62 16.06 -1.02 9.90
C ARG A 62 16.30 -0.60 8.45
N TYR A 63 16.18 0.68 8.19
CA TYR A 63 16.53 1.30 6.91
C TYR A 63 17.41 2.51 7.17
N GLU A 64 18.64 2.52 6.63
CA GLU A 64 19.64 3.57 6.84
C GLU A 64 19.83 3.93 8.34
N GLY A 65 19.93 2.90 9.20
CA GLY A 65 20.12 3.06 10.64
C GLY A 65 18.87 3.44 11.44
N LYS A 66 17.71 3.72 10.81
CA LYS A 66 16.45 4.06 11.46
C LYS A 66 15.56 2.84 11.61
N ASP A 67 14.81 2.77 12.71
CA ASP A 67 13.81 1.71 12.89
C ASP A 67 12.72 1.81 11.82
N ALA A 68 12.39 0.66 11.27
CA ALA A 68 11.44 0.56 10.17
C ALA A 68 10.64 -0.75 10.23
N PHE A 69 9.51 -0.80 9.52
CA PHE A 69 8.92 -2.04 9.04
C PHE A 69 9.37 -2.29 7.60
N LYS A 70 9.77 -3.53 7.32
CA LYS A 70 9.90 -4.05 5.96
C LYS A 70 8.60 -4.74 5.60
N CYS A 71 7.83 -4.15 4.70
CA CYS A 71 6.63 -4.74 4.12
C CYS A 71 7.02 -5.37 2.79
N SER A 72 6.57 -6.60 2.54
CA SER A 72 6.87 -7.33 1.31
C SER A 72 5.59 -7.94 0.75
N LEU A 73 5.41 -7.85 -0.57
CA LEU A 73 4.39 -8.57 -1.32
C LEU A 73 5.11 -9.38 -2.40
N ILE A 74 4.91 -10.69 -2.36
CA ILE A 74 5.51 -11.63 -3.31
C ILE A 74 4.38 -12.34 -4.03
N THR A 75 4.38 -12.29 -5.36
CA THR A 75 3.47 -13.09 -6.20
C THR A 75 4.27 -14.14 -6.98
N ARG A 76 3.68 -15.30 -7.14
CA ARG A 76 4.26 -16.42 -7.89
C ARG A 76 3.18 -17.07 -8.75
N GLY A 77 3.45 -17.12 -10.05
CA GLY A 77 2.64 -17.89 -10.99
C GLY A 77 2.68 -19.39 -10.70
N ASN A 78 1.69 -20.10 -11.20
CA ASN A 78 1.72 -21.57 -11.23
C ASN A 78 2.68 -22.00 -12.35
N GLY A 79 3.77 -22.69 -12.02
CA GLY A 79 4.79 -23.12 -12.98
C GLY A 79 4.26 -23.92 -14.19
N LYS A 80 3.11 -24.58 -14.06
CA LYS A 80 2.43 -25.24 -15.19
C LYS A 80 1.89 -24.22 -16.23
N LEU A 81 1.65 -22.98 -15.80
CA LEU A 81 1.16 -21.89 -16.64
C LEU A 81 2.29 -20.95 -17.12
N ASP A 82 3.53 -21.13 -16.65
CA ASP A 82 4.69 -20.32 -17.07
C ASP A 82 4.95 -20.41 -18.59
N LYS A 83 4.49 -21.47 -19.24
CA LYS A 83 4.51 -21.61 -20.71
C LYS A 83 3.64 -20.58 -21.44
N PHE A 84 2.63 -20.03 -20.75
CA PHE A 84 1.71 -19.06 -21.29
C PHE A 84 1.98 -17.66 -20.77
N PHE A 85 2.30 -17.53 -19.48
CA PHE A 85 2.57 -16.26 -18.84
C PHE A 85 3.35 -16.45 -17.53
N ILE A 86 4.57 -15.91 -17.48
CA ILE A 86 5.37 -15.88 -16.27
C ILE A 86 4.88 -14.73 -15.40
N MET A 87 4.71 -14.99 -14.09
CA MET A 87 4.38 -13.97 -13.09
C MET A 87 5.22 -14.19 -11.83
N ARG A 88 6.22 -13.35 -11.63
CA ARG A 88 7.12 -13.40 -10.47
C ARG A 88 7.43 -11.99 -10.03
N ASP A 89 6.58 -11.44 -9.18
CA ASP A 89 6.77 -10.08 -8.68
C ASP A 89 7.20 -10.10 -7.22
N THR A 90 8.05 -9.16 -6.89
CA THR A 90 8.46 -8.88 -5.52
C THR A 90 8.40 -7.38 -5.29
N LEU A 91 7.52 -6.97 -4.40
CA LEU A 91 7.42 -5.59 -3.94
C LEU A 91 7.97 -5.53 -2.51
N THR A 92 8.76 -4.51 -2.22
CA THR A 92 9.27 -4.23 -0.89
C THR A 92 9.10 -2.74 -0.61
N SER A 93 8.54 -2.40 0.55
CA SER A 93 8.47 -1.03 1.04
C SER A 93 9.04 -0.97 2.45
N TYR A 94 9.97 -0.05 2.71
CA TYR A 94 10.43 0.30 4.04
C TYR A 94 9.66 1.53 4.51
N ILE A 95 9.05 1.42 5.68
CA ILE A 95 8.22 2.47 6.28
C ILE A 95 8.62 2.67 7.73
N THR A 96 8.49 3.88 8.26
CA THR A 96 8.71 4.14 9.69
C THR A 96 7.64 3.42 10.54
N PRO A 97 7.84 3.30 11.87
CA PRO A 97 6.79 2.83 12.78
C PRO A 97 5.49 3.66 12.71
N SER A 98 5.58 4.94 12.33
CA SER A 98 4.45 5.84 12.06
C SER A 98 4.00 5.85 10.58
N LEU A 99 4.31 4.78 9.84
CA LEU A 99 3.84 4.50 8.47
C LEU A 99 4.26 5.53 7.40
N VAL A 100 5.36 6.25 7.62
CA VAL A 100 5.95 7.17 6.63
C VAL A 100 6.84 6.37 5.66
N PRO A 101 6.69 6.50 4.33
CA PRO A 101 7.53 5.82 3.36
C PRO A 101 9.01 6.23 3.47
N LEU A 102 9.94 5.28 3.35
CA LEU A 102 11.38 5.49 3.30
C LEU A 102 11.99 5.05 1.98
N TYR A 103 11.57 3.89 1.48
CA TYR A 103 12.03 3.31 0.23
C TYR A 103 11.03 2.30 -0.30
N PHE A 104 10.90 2.24 -1.61
CA PHE A 104 10.10 1.25 -2.31
C PHE A 104 10.88 0.64 -3.47
N ARG A 105 10.68 -0.66 -3.68
CA ARG A 105 11.18 -1.39 -4.84
C ARG A 105 10.15 -2.40 -5.32
N LYS A 106 9.87 -2.39 -6.61
CA LYS A 106 9.14 -3.44 -7.33
C LYS A 106 10.09 -4.07 -8.34
N GLY A 107 10.34 -5.36 -8.24
CA GLY A 107 10.91 -6.18 -9.30
C GLY A 107 9.80 -7.05 -9.87
N ALA A 108 9.47 -6.88 -11.14
CA ALA A 108 8.37 -7.60 -11.79
C ALA A 108 8.85 -8.36 -13.02
N GLU A 109 8.63 -9.67 -13.02
CA GLU A 109 8.80 -10.53 -14.19
C GLU A 109 7.41 -10.95 -14.67
N GLU A 110 6.94 -10.26 -15.71
CA GLU A 110 5.60 -10.40 -16.28
C GLU A 110 5.72 -10.83 -17.75
N GLY A 111 5.47 -12.10 -18.03
CA GLY A 111 5.71 -12.70 -19.33
C GLY A 111 7.20 -12.65 -19.68
N GLU A 112 7.55 -12.06 -20.81
CA GLU A 112 8.95 -11.86 -21.23
C GLU A 112 9.58 -10.56 -20.72
N LYS A 113 8.88 -9.78 -19.90
CA LYS A 113 9.33 -8.48 -19.44
C LYS A 113 9.80 -8.56 -18.00
N TYR A 114 11.00 -8.04 -17.75
CA TYR A 114 11.49 -7.77 -16.41
C TYR A 114 11.70 -6.28 -16.24
N THR A 115 11.15 -5.70 -15.19
CA THR A 115 11.33 -4.29 -14.85
C THR A 115 11.63 -4.13 -13.36
N VAL A 116 12.41 -3.10 -13.05
CA VAL A 116 12.63 -2.69 -11.65
C VAL A 116 12.19 -1.25 -11.52
N ASP A 117 11.31 -1.00 -10.56
CA ASP A 117 10.91 0.34 -10.13
C ASP A 117 11.41 0.58 -8.71
N GLU A 118 11.98 1.76 -8.46
CA GLU A 118 12.47 2.16 -7.15
C GLU A 118 12.09 3.60 -6.84
N VAL A 119 11.80 3.86 -5.57
CA VAL A 119 11.45 5.19 -5.05
C VAL A 119 12.18 5.41 -3.73
N TRP A 120 12.99 6.46 -3.65
CA TRP A 120 13.62 6.94 -2.41
C TRP A 120 12.91 8.19 -1.94
N TYR A 121 12.63 8.27 -0.67
CA TYR A 121 11.89 9.37 -0.06
C TYR A 121 12.79 10.23 0.82
N SER A 122 12.61 11.54 0.77
CA SER A 122 13.23 12.49 1.67
C SER A 122 12.22 13.57 2.08
N TYR A 123 12.37 14.07 3.31
CA TYR A 123 11.40 14.99 3.92
C TYR A 123 12.12 16.21 4.46
N LYS A 124 11.56 17.42 4.17
CA LYS A 124 12.03 18.69 4.72
C LYS A 124 10.83 19.54 5.10
N GLY A 125 10.52 19.65 6.41
CA GLY A 125 9.29 20.25 6.89
C GLY A 125 8.06 19.54 6.30
N SER A 126 7.16 20.27 5.67
CA SER A 126 5.97 19.71 4.99
C SER A 126 6.25 19.18 3.59
N GLN A 127 7.47 19.35 3.05
CA GLN A 127 7.80 18.90 1.71
C GLN A 127 8.25 17.46 1.70
N CYS A 128 7.59 16.63 0.88
CA CYS A 128 8.02 15.29 0.49
C CYS A 128 8.69 15.37 -0.88
N SER A 129 9.90 14.83 -0.98
CA SER A 129 10.65 14.72 -2.24
C SER A 129 10.93 13.26 -2.53
N VAL A 130 10.77 12.84 -3.78
CA VAL A 130 11.06 11.48 -4.22
C VAL A 130 12.05 11.49 -5.37
N LYS A 131 13.02 10.57 -5.31
CA LYS A 131 13.85 10.18 -6.44
C LYS A 131 13.29 8.88 -7.00
N LEU A 132 12.98 8.88 -8.28
CA LEU A 132 12.35 7.79 -9.00
C LEU A 132 13.33 7.14 -9.95
N HIS A 133 13.30 5.82 -10.02
CA HIS A 133 14.12 5.03 -10.94
C HIS A 133 13.28 3.92 -11.55
N ARG A 134 13.44 3.75 -12.86
CA ARG A 134 12.95 2.57 -13.59
C ARG A 134 14.07 1.99 -14.44
N GLN A 135 14.32 0.70 -14.26
CA GLN A 135 15.12 -0.13 -15.15
C GLN A 135 14.18 -0.92 -16.06
N HIS A 136 14.38 -0.80 -17.38
CA HIS A 136 13.65 -1.56 -18.39
C HIS A 136 14.33 -2.89 -18.68
N LYS A 137 13.63 -3.83 -19.34
CA LYS A 137 14.13 -5.14 -19.76
C LYS A 137 15.41 -5.05 -20.60
N ASP A 138 15.52 -4.05 -21.46
CA ASP A 138 16.68 -3.80 -22.32
C ASP A 138 17.90 -3.22 -21.57
N GLY A 139 17.83 -3.10 -20.25
CA GLY A 139 18.88 -2.53 -19.42
C GLY A 139 18.89 -0.99 -19.39
N THR A 140 18.01 -0.33 -20.12
CA THR A 140 17.93 1.14 -20.07
C THR A 140 17.35 1.62 -18.72
N HIS A 141 17.83 2.77 -18.26
CA HIS A 141 17.46 3.37 -16.99
C HIS A 141 16.78 4.72 -17.22
N ARG A 142 15.70 4.95 -16.51
CA ARG A 142 15.03 6.25 -16.41
C ARG A 142 15.09 6.75 -14.98
N TRP A 143 15.53 8.00 -14.81
CA TRP A 143 15.56 8.69 -13.53
C TRP A 143 14.70 9.94 -13.57
N SER A 144 14.00 10.25 -12.49
CA SER A 144 13.28 11.50 -12.31
C SER A 144 13.21 11.89 -10.84
N ASN A 145 12.87 13.14 -10.55
CA ASN A 145 12.67 13.65 -9.20
C ASN A 145 11.38 14.46 -9.17
N GLU A 146 10.61 14.26 -8.10
CA GLU A 146 9.36 14.97 -7.88
C GLU A 146 9.30 15.51 -6.45
N LYS A 147 8.58 16.62 -6.25
CA LYS A 147 8.38 17.25 -4.93
C LYS A 147 6.93 17.67 -4.78
N LYS A 148 6.40 17.47 -3.57
CA LYS A 148 5.05 17.94 -3.21
C LYS A 148 5.02 18.41 -1.76
N ASN A 149 4.11 19.35 -1.46
CA ASN A 149 3.82 19.78 -0.08
C ASN A 149 2.75 18.88 0.55
N GLU A 150 2.71 17.64 0.16
CA GLU A 150 1.85 16.56 0.67
C GLU A 150 2.59 15.23 0.59
N CYS A 151 2.10 14.22 1.31
CA CYS A 151 2.74 12.90 1.32
C CYS A 151 2.62 12.22 -0.02
N ILE A 152 3.75 11.72 -0.54
CA ILE A 152 3.79 10.82 -1.68
C ILE A 152 3.92 9.40 -1.13
N PHE A 153 3.13 8.46 -1.64
CA PHE A 153 3.16 7.06 -1.23
C PHE A 153 3.59 6.16 -2.38
N ASP A 154 3.99 4.93 -2.09
CA ASP A 154 4.06 3.83 -3.07
C ASP A 154 2.82 2.92 -2.92
N MET A 155 2.64 2.03 -3.89
CA MET A 155 1.47 1.15 -3.93
C MET A 155 1.41 0.17 -2.75
N LEU A 156 2.56 -0.27 -2.20
CA LEU A 156 2.58 -1.19 -1.08
C LEU A 156 2.41 -0.44 0.24
N ASN A 157 3.06 0.73 0.40
CA ASN A 157 2.89 1.55 1.59
C ASN A 157 1.43 1.99 1.76
N ILE A 158 0.80 2.57 0.73
CA ILE A 158 -0.59 3.03 0.86
C ILE A 158 -1.55 1.87 1.18
N PHE A 159 -1.29 0.68 0.63
CA PHE A 159 -2.07 -0.51 0.91
C PHE A 159 -1.96 -0.94 2.39
N VAL A 160 -0.74 -0.94 2.94
CA VAL A 160 -0.49 -1.24 4.36
C VAL A 160 -1.02 -0.14 5.27
N ARG A 161 -0.77 1.12 4.92
CA ARG A 161 -1.19 2.31 5.66
C ARG A 161 -2.71 2.44 5.77
N ALA A 162 -3.44 2.19 4.66
CA ALA A 162 -4.90 2.29 4.62
C ALA A 162 -5.58 1.35 5.62
N ARG A 163 -4.93 0.27 6.04
CA ARG A 163 -5.42 -0.63 7.09
C ARG A 163 -5.50 0.04 8.47
N SER A 164 -4.75 1.12 8.69
CA SER A 164 -4.78 1.90 9.93
C SER A 164 -5.68 3.14 9.84
N TYR A 165 -6.44 3.32 8.78
CA TYR A 165 -7.42 4.41 8.72
C TYR A 165 -8.59 4.15 9.67
N ASN A 166 -8.93 5.17 10.45
CA ASN A 166 -10.17 5.13 11.23
C ASN A 166 -11.36 5.29 10.29
N THR A 167 -12.06 4.19 10.05
CA THR A 167 -13.23 4.12 9.17
C THR A 167 -14.56 4.34 9.89
N ALA A 168 -14.53 4.59 11.21
CA ALA A 168 -15.73 4.90 11.99
C ALA A 168 -16.42 6.16 11.42
N GLY A 169 -17.72 6.09 11.23
CA GLY A 169 -18.50 7.21 10.68
C GLY A 169 -18.34 7.44 9.18
N TRP A 170 -17.60 6.62 8.45
CA TRP A 170 -17.52 6.78 6.99
C TRP A 170 -18.85 6.41 6.33
N THR A 171 -19.32 7.29 5.46
CA THR A 171 -20.49 7.06 4.60
C THR A 171 -20.06 6.63 3.20
N LYS A 172 -20.88 5.83 2.52
CA LYS A 172 -20.65 5.44 1.13
C LYS A 172 -20.41 6.67 0.26
N GLY A 173 -19.37 6.62 -0.56
CA GLY A 173 -18.93 7.74 -1.41
C GLY A 173 -17.76 8.55 -0.82
N LYS A 174 -17.35 8.35 0.45
CA LYS A 174 -16.16 8.98 1.03
C LYS A 174 -14.95 8.69 0.16
N ILE A 175 -14.22 9.74 -0.25
CA ILE A 175 -13.01 9.65 -1.08
C ILE A 175 -11.82 10.18 -0.30
N ILE A 176 -10.70 9.45 -0.35
CA ILE A 176 -9.38 9.89 0.07
C ILE A 176 -8.51 9.96 -1.18
N LYS A 177 -7.90 11.12 -1.44
CA LYS A 177 -6.95 11.33 -2.54
C LYS A 177 -5.54 11.45 -1.98
N PHE A 178 -4.56 10.96 -2.73
CA PHE A 178 -3.15 11.01 -2.37
C PHE A 178 -2.27 10.88 -3.62
N PRO A 179 -1.06 11.49 -3.62
CA PRO A 179 -0.04 11.23 -4.63
C PRO A 179 0.54 9.83 -4.47
N ILE A 180 0.75 9.15 -5.60
CA ILE A 180 1.40 7.83 -5.64
C ILE A 180 2.55 7.84 -6.64
N ALA A 181 3.67 7.26 -6.25
CA ALA A 181 4.87 7.09 -7.05
C ALA A 181 4.99 5.62 -7.51
N ASP A 182 5.37 5.41 -8.77
CA ASP A 182 5.52 4.09 -9.39
C ASP A 182 6.92 3.80 -9.94
N GLY A 183 7.94 4.56 -9.53
CA GLY A 183 9.31 4.49 -10.07
C GLY A 183 9.52 5.26 -11.38
N LYS A 184 8.44 5.67 -12.03
CA LYS A 184 8.46 6.43 -13.28
C LYS A 184 7.99 7.87 -13.10
N ASP A 185 6.82 8.02 -12.53
CA ASP A 185 6.11 9.29 -12.35
C ASP A 185 5.40 9.32 -11.00
N VAL A 186 4.96 10.53 -10.60
CA VAL A 186 3.99 10.71 -9.51
C VAL A 186 2.64 11.07 -10.12
N THR A 187 1.62 10.31 -9.78
CA THR A 187 0.23 10.59 -10.18
C THR A 187 -0.66 10.77 -8.95
N THR A 188 -1.91 11.16 -9.16
CA THR A 188 -2.89 11.21 -8.06
C THR A 188 -3.74 9.95 -8.09
N ALA A 189 -3.79 9.25 -6.97
CA ALA A 189 -4.70 8.13 -6.76
C ALA A 189 -5.83 8.51 -5.81
N GLN A 190 -6.87 7.69 -5.79
CA GLN A 190 -7.96 7.79 -4.83
C GLN A 190 -8.44 6.43 -4.36
N LEU A 191 -8.83 6.39 -3.10
CA LEU A 191 -9.55 5.30 -2.48
C LEU A 191 -10.96 5.77 -2.15
N LYS A 192 -11.99 5.14 -2.72
CA LYS A 192 -13.38 5.46 -2.49
C LYS A 192 -14.05 4.36 -1.69
N TYR A 193 -14.66 4.70 -0.57
CA TYR A 193 -15.43 3.78 0.25
C TYR A 193 -16.80 3.50 -0.39
N GLU A 194 -17.11 2.22 -0.61
CA GLU A 194 -18.36 1.77 -1.29
C GLU A 194 -19.37 1.12 -0.32
N GLY A 195 -19.09 1.13 1.00
CA GLY A 195 -19.95 0.52 2.00
C GLY A 195 -19.45 -0.84 2.47
N LYS A 196 -20.32 -1.63 3.07
CA LYS A 196 -20.01 -2.96 3.63
C LYS A 196 -20.56 -4.07 2.74
N GLU A 197 -19.83 -5.19 2.67
CA GLU A 197 -20.23 -6.38 1.91
C GLU A 197 -19.74 -7.64 2.63
N THR A 198 -20.49 -8.74 2.55
CA THR A 198 -20.02 -10.05 3.04
C THR A 198 -19.24 -10.75 1.94
N VAL A 199 -18.00 -11.13 2.23
CA VAL A 199 -17.09 -11.78 1.28
C VAL A 199 -16.62 -13.11 1.86
N LYS A 200 -16.57 -14.15 1.03
CA LYS A 200 -15.97 -15.45 1.36
C LYS A 200 -14.53 -15.47 0.89
N GLY A 201 -13.61 -15.81 1.79
CA GLY A 201 -12.21 -16.09 1.47
C GLY A 201 -12.03 -17.49 0.89
N ASP A 202 -10.83 -17.80 0.41
CA ASP A 202 -10.45 -19.16 -0.04
C ASP A 202 -10.16 -20.11 1.14
N ASP A 203 -10.10 -19.56 2.36
CA ASP A 203 -10.11 -20.32 3.62
C ASP A 203 -11.51 -20.90 3.96
N GLY A 204 -12.50 -20.62 3.12
CA GLY A 204 -13.89 -21.04 3.30
C GLY A 204 -14.70 -20.16 4.27
N VAL A 205 -14.06 -19.22 4.94
CA VAL A 205 -14.68 -18.34 5.94
C VAL A 205 -15.39 -17.17 5.28
N LYS A 206 -16.55 -16.79 5.81
CA LYS A 206 -17.24 -15.55 5.44
C LYS A 206 -16.80 -14.41 6.36
N TYR A 207 -16.56 -13.25 5.78
CA TYR A 207 -16.12 -12.05 6.48
C TYR A 207 -17.05 -10.87 6.19
N ARG A 208 -17.37 -10.10 7.22
CA ARG A 208 -17.91 -8.74 7.05
C ARG A 208 -16.76 -7.86 6.58
N CYS A 209 -16.89 -7.22 5.42
CA CYS A 209 -15.84 -6.42 4.82
C CYS A 209 -16.29 -4.99 4.54
N LEU A 210 -15.34 -4.08 4.65
CA LEU A 210 -15.37 -2.74 4.07
C LEU A 210 -14.95 -2.86 2.61
N LYS A 211 -15.72 -2.28 1.69
CA LYS A 211 -15.45 -2.30 0.26
C LYS A 211 -14.92 -0.96 -0.21
N PHE A 212 -13.84 -0.99 -0.97
CA PHE A 212 -13.21 0.20 -1.53
C PHE A 212 -12.97 0.02 -3.03
N THR A 213 -13.05 1.12 -3.77
CA THR A 213 -12.58 1.23 -5.15
C THR A 213 -11.28 2.03 -5.18
N TYR A 214 -10.24 1.49 -5.81
CA TYR A 214 -8.98 2.17 -6.08
C TYR A 214 -8.95 2.66 -7.53
N ALA A 215 -8.61 3.93 -7.73
CA ALA A 215 -8.51 4.54 -9.05
C ALA A 215 -7.35 5.55 -9.10
N GLU A 216 -6.75 5.70 -10.29
CA GLU A 216 -5.69 6.66 -10.54
C GLU A 216 -6.09 7.67 -11.62
N TRP A 217 -5.56 8.89 -11.50
CA TRP A 217 -5.78 9.93 -12.47
C TRP A 217 -5.10 9.62 -13.80
N ASN A 218 -5.89 9.50 -14.85
CA ASN A 218 -5.38 9.35 -16.21
C ASN A 218 -5.24 10.73 -16.86
N LYS A 219 -4.01 11.19 -17.04
CA LYS A 219 -3.69 12.52 -17.62
C LYS A 219 -4.26 12.68 -19.02
N ASN A 220 -4.20 11.63 -19.86
CA ASN A 220 -4.65 11.68 -21.26
C ASN A 220 -6.20 11.77 -21.38
N LYS A 221 -6.89 11.04 -20.50
CA LYS A 221 -8.37 11.01 -20.51
C LYS A 221 -8.99 12.04 -19.55
N LYS A 222 -8.18 12.78 -18.79
CA LYS A 222 -8.60 13.77 -17.77
C LYS A 222 -9.68 13.23 -16.82
N LYS A 223 -9.56 11.97 -16.41
CA LYS A 223 -10.48 11.30 -15.48
C LYS A 223 -9.79 10.21 -14.67
N TYR A 224 -10.40 9.84 -13.55
CA TYR A 224 -9.95 8.68 -12.78
C TYR A 224 -10.28 7.38 -13.54
N LYS A 225 -9.28 6.48 -13.64
CA LYS A 225 -9.44 5.12 -14.15
C LYS A 225 -9.43 4.18 -12.95
N GLU A 226 -10.47 3.37 -12.81
CA GLU A 226 -10.53 2.29 -11.83
C GLU A 226 -9.49 1.22 -12.18
N PHE A 227 -8.68 0.85 -11.19
CA PHE A 227 -7.70 -0.24 -11.28
C PHE A 227 -8.14 -1.46 -10.50
N GLY A 228 -9.01 -1.31 -9.50
CA GLY A 228 -9.49 -2.45 -8.76
C GLY A 228 -10.35 -2.11 -7.56
N ARG A 229 -10.74 -3.19 -6.87
CA ARG A 229 -11.55 -3.14 -5.65
C ARG A 229 -10.89 -3.94 -4.54
N LEU A 230 -10.97 -3.41 -3.35
CA LEU A 230 -10.45 -4.01 -2.13
C LEU A 230 -11.60 -4.30 -1.18
N TYR A 231 -11.61 -5.49 -0.61
CA TYR A 231 -12.53 -5.92 0.43
C TYR A 231 -11.71 -6.26 1.67
N ALA A 232 -11.68 -5.36 2.65
CA ALA A 232 -10.92 -5.51 3.88
C ALA A 232 -11.85 -5.85 5.05
N THR A 233 -11.41 -6.66 6.00
CA THR A 233 -12.19 -7.02 7.19
C THR A 233 -12.70 -5.77 7.91
N ASP A 234 -13.99 -5.79 8.32
CA ASP A 234 -14.60 -4.74 9.15
C ASP A 234 -14.28 -5.01 10.63
N ASP A 235 -12.99 -4.94 10.94
CA ASP A 235 -12.40 -5.05 12.28
C ASP A 235 -11.08 -4.28 12.34
N ALA A 236 -10.45 -4.20 13.51
CA ALA A 236 -9.24 -3.40 13.71
C ALA A 236 -8.01 -3.85 12.90
N ASN A 237 -8.02 -5.03 12.26
CA ASN A 237 -6.92 -5.48 11.41
C ASN A 237 -7.04 -4.98 9.96
N HIS A 238 -8.27 -4.69 9.47
CA HIS A 238 -8.56 -4.37 8.08
C HIS A 238 -7.80 -5.28 7.09
N VAL A 239 -7.81 -6.61 7.35
CA VAL A 239 -7.13 -7.60 6.49
C VAL A 239 -7.82 -7.66 5.13
N PRO A 240 -7.10 -7.53 4.02
CA PRO A 240 -7.66 -7.75 2.70
C PRO A 240 -8.12 -9.20 2.54
N VAL A 241 -9.43 -9.42 2.42
CA VAL A 241 -10.03 -10.74 2.18
C VAL A 241 -10.09 -11.06 0.69
N ARG A 242 -10.36 -10.03 -0.11
CA ARG A 242 -10.41 -10.13 -1.57
C ARG A 242 -9.91 -8.84 -2.20
N ILE A 243 -9.14 -8.99 -3.27
CA ILE A 243 -8.68 -7.90 -4.12
C ILE A 243 -9.05 -8.25 -5.56
N ASP A 244 -9.83 -7.40 -6.22
CA ASP A 244 -10.14 -7.51 -7.63
C ASP A 244 -9.28 -6.50 -8.38
N MET A 245 -8.57 -6.91 -9.43
CA MET A 245 -7.68 -6.07 -10.24
C MET A 245 -8.13 -6.10 -11.69
N THR A 246 -8.37 -4.92 -12.27
CA THR A 246 -8.65 -4.76 -13.70
C THR A 246 -7.33 -4.72 -14.45
N LEU A 247 -7.06 -5.73 -15.23
CA LEU A 247 -5.89 -5.82 -16.11
C LEU A 247 -6.24 -5.38 -17.53
N ASN A 248 -5.23 -5.20 -18.38
CA ASN A 248 -5.45 -4.83 -19.77
C ASN A 248 -6.24 -5.89 -20.56
N PHE A 249 -6.15 -7.15 -20.14
CA PHE A 249 -6.74 -8.31 -20.82
C PHE A 249 -7.70 -9.12 -19.92
N GLY A 250 -8.37 -8.49 -18.97
CA GLY A 250 -9.33 -9.18 -18.10
C GLY A 250 -9.26 -8.76 -16.65
N VAL A 251 -9.70 -9.63 -15.75
CA VAL A 251 -9.75 -9.37 -14.31
C VAL A 251 -8.98 -10.45 -13.57
N ALA A 252 -8.12 -10.04 -12.66
CA ALA A 252 -7.49 -10.92 -11.69
C ALA A 252 -8.14 -10.73 -10.32
N LYS A 253 -8.15 -11.80 -9.52
CA LYS A 253 -8.64 -11.77 -8.13
C LYS A 253 -7.63 -12.44 -7.21
N ALA A 254 -7.38 -11.82 -6.07
CA ALA A 254 -6.68 -12.44 -4.96
C ALA A 254 -7.67 -12.72 -3.83
N TYR A 255 -7.67 -13.95 -3.32
CA TYR A 255 -8.50 -14.36 -2.18
C TYR A 255 -7.63 -14.81 -1.04
N LEU A 256 -7.94 -14.33 0.17
CA LEU A 256 -7.27 -14.71 1.40
C LEU A 256 -7.45 -16.21 1.66
N THR A 257 -6.32 -16.89 1.96
CA THR A 257 -6.28 -18.32 2.31
C THR A 257 -5.84 -18.54 3.75
N HIS A 258 -4.93 -17.68 4.25
CA HIS A 258 -4.39 -17.85 5.59
C HIS A 258 -3.88 -16.51 6.17
N THR A 259 -3.97 -16.38 7.50
CA THR A 259 -3.41 -15.28 8.26
C THR A 259 -2.56 -15.79 9.41
N LYS A 260 -1.41 -15.15 9.67
CA LYS A 260 -0.54 -15.43 10.82
C LYS A 260 -0.10 -14.12 11.44
N GLY A 261 0.01 -14.07 12.76
CA GLY A 261 0.63 -12.95 13.48
C GLY A 261 -0.20 -11.65 13.47
N LEU A 262 -1.52 -11.73 13.32
CA LEU A 262 -2.38 -10.54 13.37
C LEU A 262 -2.20 -9.78 14.70
N ARG A 263 -2.30 -8.45 14.64
CA ARG A 263 -2.19 -7.58 15.81
C ARG A 263 -3.41 -7.67 16.71
N ASN A 264 -4.61 -7.68 16.11
CA ASN A 264 -5.87 -7.61 16.80
C ASN A 264 -6.69 -8.89 16.59
N ASN A 265 -7.70 -9.11 17.41
CA ASN A 265 -8.67 -10.20 17.23
C ASN A 265 -9.48 -9.99 15.95
N THR A 266 -9.77 -11.07 15.23
CA THR A 266 -10.61 -11.02 14.03
C THR A 266 -12.09 -11.13 14.45
N THR A 267 -12.78 -9.99 14.51
CA THR A 267 -14.20 -9.90 14.91
C THR A 267 -15.16 -9.83 13.72
N SER A 268 -14.62 -9.81 12.51
CA SER A 268 -15.39 -9.72 11.25
C SER A 268 -15.85 -11.07 10.70
N LYS A 269 -15.33 -12.18 11.24
CA LYS A 269 -15.71 -13.54 10.83
C LYS A 269 -17.16 -13.85 11.21
N PHE A 270 -17.90 -14.42 10.27
CA PHE A 270 -19.17 -15.07 10.59
C PHE A 270 -18.90 -16.49 11.11
N LYS A 271 -19.65 -16.88 12.12
CA LYS A 271 -19.67 -18.24 12.64
C LYS A 271 -20.39 -19.19 11.68
#